data_14e555ec5b7bf801fb16f248584a6b36
#
_entry.id   14e555ec5b7bf801fb16f248584a6b36
#
_cell.length_a   1.000
_cell.length_b   1.000
_cell.length_c   1.000
_cell.angle_alpha   90.00
_cell.angle_beta   90.00
_cell.angle_gamma   90.00
#
_symmetry.space_group_name_H-M   'P 1'
#
loop_
_entity.id
_entity.type
_entity.pdbx_description
1 polymer ?
#
loop_
_entity_poly.entity_id
_entity_poly.type
_entity_poly.pdbx_seq_one_letter_code
_entity_poly.pdbx_strand_id
1 'polypeptide(L)'
;RALGHRSLLINPMIKNAKDIINKVKKRESYRPFGASILKEHQKEYFGTDIHNPHMLYVGNTTKNNLDSITHIDGTCRYQTVDESNGVYYKLLRQFYRDTGCPLLLNTSFNINGKPILGNTQDTKLFFKESEIDVLVLGSDINISSQK
;
A
#
# COMPACT_ATOMS: atom_id res chain seq x y z
N ARG A 1 5.94 -4.65 10.46
CA ARG A 1 5.20 -4.14 9.29
C ARG A 1 6.14 -3.75 8.18
N ALA A 2 5.68 -3.83 6.92
CA ALA A 2 6.52 -3.56 5.75
C ALA A 2 6.77 -2.06 5.51
N LEU A 3 5.79 -1.20 5.80
CA LEU A 3 5.88 0.27 5.85
C LEU A 3 6.49 0.93 4.59
N GLY A 4 6.26 0.35 3.41
CA GLY A 4 6.76 0.85 2.14
C GLY A 4 8.09 0.23 1.67
N HIS A 5 8.81 -0.50 2.54
CA HIS A 5 10.12 -1.08 2.19
C HIS A 5 10.03 -2.50 1.61
N ARG A 6 9.12 -3.32 2.13
CA ARG A 6 8.81 -4.67 1.62
C ARG A 6 7.31 -4.81 1.48
N SER A 7 6.74 -3.98 0.63
CA SER A 7 5.30 -3.75 0.49
C SER A 7 4.81 -4.09 -0.90
N LEU A 8 3.54 -4.51 -0.97
CA LEU A 8 2.71 -4.41 -2.15
C LEU A 8 1.94 -3.10 -2.06
N LEU A 9 2.01 -2.30 -3.11
CA LEU A 9 1.36 -0.99 -3.22
C LEU A 9 0.42 -0.98 -4.41
N ILE A 10 -0.74 -0.36 -4.27
CA ILE A 10 -1.67 -0.12 -5.37
C ILE A 10 -2.43 1.18 -5.15
N ASN A 11 -2.84 1.82 -6.23
CA ASN A 11 -3.75 2.96 -6.18
C ASN A 11 -5.10 2.51 -5.58
N PRO A 12 -5.51 3.02 -4.42
CA PRO A 12 -6.74 2.58 -3.75
C PRO A 12 -8.01 3.02 -4.47
N MET A 13 -7.92 3.98 -5.40
CA MET A 13 -9.05 4.49 -6.18
C MET A 13 -9.36 3.63 -7.42
N ILE A 14 -8.49 2.65 -7.74
CA ILE A 14 -8.78 1.68 -8.81
C ILE A 14 -9.95 0.81 -8.37
N LYS A 15 -10.94 0.69 -9.24
CA LYS A 15 -12.05 -0.24 -9.05
C LYS A 15 -11.49 -1.65 -8.83
N ASN A 16 -11.95 -2.34 -7.78
CA ASN A 16 -11.50 -3.68 -7.41
C ASN A 16 -10.02 -3.77 -6.93
N ALA A 17 -9.38 -2.66 -6.52
CA ALA A 17 -8.00 -2.68 -5.99
C ALA A 17 -7.82 -3.71 -4.87
N LYS A 18 -8.81 -3.85 -3.99
CA LYS A 18 -8.82 -4.85 -2.90
C LYS A 18 -8.78 -6.28 -3.43
N ASP A 19 -9.56 -6.57 -4.47
CA ASP A 19 -9.64 -7.92 -5.05
C ASP A 19 -8.36 -8.28 -5.79
N ILE A 20 -7.76 -7.32 -6.52
CA ILE A 20 -6.48 -7.48 -7.20
C ILE A 20 -5.41 -7.89 -6.19
N ILE A 21 -5.26 -7.14 -5.09
CA ILE A 21 -4.26 -7.45 -4.05
C ILE A 21 -4.59 -8.75 -3.32
N ASN A 22 -5.84 -9.06 -3.04
CA ASN A 22 -6.23 -10.32 -2.42
C ASN A 22 -5.88 -11.52 -3.31
N LYS A 23 -6.07 -11.41 -4.64
CA LYS A 23 -5.66 -12.44 -5.60
C LYS A 23 -4.15 -12.68 -5.56
N VAL A 24 -3.34 -11.62 -5.63
CA VAL A 24 -1.87 -11.69 -5.51
C VAL A 24 -1.45 -12.34 -4.19
N LYS A 25 -2.11 -11.99 -3.09
CA LYS A 25 -1.77 -12.50 -1.75
C LYS A 25 -2.39 -13.87 -1.43
N LYS A 26 -3.28 -14.39 -2.26
CA LYS A 26 -4.10 -15.59 -1.98
C LYS A 26 -4.78 -15.48 -0.60
N ARG A 27 -5.44 -14.35 -0.36
CA ARG A 27 -5.99 -13.96 0.93
C ARG A 27 -7.50 -13.81 0.87
N GLU A 28 -8.17 -14.04 1.98
CA GLU A 28 -9.62 -13.91 2.11
C GLU A 28 -10.09 -12.47 1.82
N SER A 29 -11.14 -12.33 1.00
CA SER A 29 -11.62 -11.04 0.50
C SER A 29 -12.17 -10.09 1.58
N TYR A 30 -12.66 -10.63 2.72
CA TYR A 30 -13.22 -9.83 3.81
C TYR A 30 -12.16 -9.05 4.60
N ARG A 31 -10.90 -9.46 4.57
CA ARG A 31 -9.84 -8.83 5.37
C ARG A 31 -9.50 -7.45 4.84
N PRO A 32 -9.46 -6.42 5.71
CA PRO A 32 -9.11 -5.07 5.29
C PRO A 32 -7.61 -4.91 5.02
N PHE A 33 -7.28 -3.88 4.24
CA PHE A 33 -5.92 -3.40 4.05
C PHE A 33 -5.72 -2.07 4.77
N GLY A 34 -4.47 -1.67 4.96
CA GLY A 34 -4.09 -0.34 5.42
C GLY A 34 -3.64 0.54 4.27
N ALA A 35 -3.41 1.80 4.59
CA ALA A 35 -2.90 2.79 3.65
C ALA A 35 -1.62 3.45 4.15
N SER A 36 -0.81 3.96 3.22
CA SER A 36 0.20 4.97 3.53
C SER A 36 -0.25 6.29 2.93
N ILE A 37 -0.21 7.35 3.70
CA ILE A 37 -0.68 8.69 3.32
C ILE A 37 0.41 9.72 3.57
N LEU A 38 0.51 10.73 2.70
CA LEU A 38 1.29 11.92 2.97
C LEU A 38 0.78 12.60 4.24
N LYS A 39 1.69 12.88 5.18
CA LYS A 39 1.36 13.39 6.53
C LYS A 39 0.48 14.64 6.48
N GLU A 40 0.72 15.55 5.56
CA GLU A 40 -0.02 16.78 5.36
C GLU A 40 -1.50 16.59 4.98
N HIS A 41 -1.85 15.41 4.45
CA HIS A 41 -3.22 15.08 4.04
C HIS A 41 -3.96 14.17 5.03
N GLN A 42 -3.31 13.69 6.11
CA GLN A 42 -3.92 12.68 6.99
C GLN A 42 -5.21 13.16 7.66
N LYS A 43 -5.25 14.43 8.10
CA LYS A 43 -6.43 15.01 8.75
C LYS A 43 -7.64 15.05 7.82
N GLU A 44 -7.40 15.45 6.57
CA GLU A 44 -8.44 15.52 5.54
C GLU A 44 -9.03 14.14 5.22
N TYR A 45 -8.21 13.09 5.23
CA TYR A 45 -8.61 11.75 4.80
C TYR A 45 -9.03 10.83 5.94
N PHE A 46 -8.49 11.03 7.14
CA PHE A 46 -8.72 10.14 8.30
C PHE A 46 -9.23 10.87 9.55
N GLY A 47 -9.56 12.16 9.46
CA GLY A 47 -10.15 12.92 10.55
C GLY A 47 -9.26 13.11 11.79
N THR A 48 -7.94 12.84 11.67
CA THR A 48 -7.01 12.85 12.80
C THR A 48 -5.65 13.41 12.44
N ASP A 49 -4.98 14.05 13.41
CA ASP A 49 -3.61 14.57 13.30
C ASP A 49 -2.57 13.66 13.99
N ILE A 50 -2.97 12.48 14.45
CA ILE A 50 -2.07 11.58 15.17
C ILE A 50 -1.00 11.06 14.22
N HIS A 51 0.26 11.42 14.49
CA HIS A 51 1.41 10.89 13.76
C HIS A 51 1.51 9.37 13.95
N ASN A 52 1.49 8.63 12.85
CA ASN A 52 1.34 7.18 12.86
C ASN A 52 2.31 6.48 11.87
N PRO A 53 3.63 6.62 12.06
CA PRO A 53 4.62 6.11 11.12
C PRO A 53 4.65 4.57 11.04
N HIS A 54 4.08 3.88 12.04
CA HIS A 54 4.15 2.42 12.16
C HIS A 54 2.80 1.70 12.02
N MET A 55 1.76 2.36 11.49
CA MET A 55 0.41 1.77 11.34
C MET A 55 -0.16 1.19 12.65
N LEU A 56 -0.02 1.89 13.77
CA LEU A 56 -0.50 1.43 15.08
C LEU A 56 -1.94 1.86 15.36
N TYR A 57 -2.38 2.94 14.75
CA TYR A 57 -3.70 3.54 14.96
C TYR A 57 -4.57 3.44 13.72
N VAL A 58 -5.86 3.67 13.92
CA VAL A 58 -6.87 3.81 12.86
C VAL A 58 -7.43 5.23 12.88
N GLY A 59 -7.95 5.67 11.73
CA GLY A 59 -8.70 6.91 11.59
C GLY A 59 -10.00 6.66 10.83
N ASN A 60 -10.96 7.56 10.96
CA ASN A 60 -12.22 7.47 10.23
C ASN A 60 -12.00 7.90 8.78
N THR A 61 -12.37 7.05 7.83
CA THR A 61 -12.30 7.40 6.40
C THR A 61 -13.34 8.47 6.09
N THR A 62 -12.90 9.64 5.65
CA THR A 62 -13.76 10.81 5.40
C THR A 62 -14.07 11.03 3.93
N LYS A 63 -13.39 10.30 3.04
CA LYS A 63 -13.55 10.43 1.58
C LYS A 63 -14.27 9.21 1.01
N ASN A 64 -15.06 9.45 -0.01
CA ASN A 64 -15.64 8.40 -0.86
C ASN A 64 -14.58 7.77 -1.78
N ASN A 65 -14.88 6.61 -2.36
CA ASN A 65 -14.01 5.87 -3.30
C ASN A 65 -12.71 5.31 -2.68
N LEU A 66 -12.72 5.03 -1.36
CA LEU A 66 -11.62 4.39 -0.65
C LEU A 66 -11.99 3.01 -0.08
N ASP A 67 -12.97 2.33 -0.70
CA ASP A 67 -13.52 1.04 -0.23
C ASP A 67 -12.44 -0.04 -0.09
N SER A 68 -11.37 0.05 -0.91
CA SER A 68 -10.26 -0.90 -0.87
C SER A 68 -9.46 -0.90 0.43
N ILE A 69 -9.51 0.21 1.18
CA ILE A 69 -8.78 0.41 2.44
C ILE A 69 -9.72 0.69 3.63
N THR A 70 -10.99 0.92 3.37
CA THR A 70 -11.99 1.21 4.41
C THR A 70 -12.51 -0.10 5.02
N HIS A 71 -12.48 -0.20 6.34
CA HIS A 71 -13.04 -1.31 7.09
C HIS A 71 -14.57 -1.21 7.16
N ILE A 72 -15.23 -2.29 7.58
CA ILE A 72 -16.69 -2.34 7.69
C ILE A 72 -17.27 -1.30 8.68
N ASP A 73 -16.46 -0.89 9.65
CA ASP A 73 -16.79 0.15 10.64
C ASP A 73 -16.47 1.58 10.19
N GLY A 74 -16.08 1.77 8.92
CA GLY A 74 -15.72 3.06 8.35
C GLY A 74 -14.31 3.55 8.70
N THR A 75 -13.51 2.74 9.39
CA THR A 75 -12.13 3.10 9.74
C THR A 75 -11.12 2.61 8.72
N CYS A 76 -9.92 3.19 8.75
CA CYS A 76 -8.75 2.72 8.02
C CYS A 76 -7.52 2.72 8.93
N ARG A 77 -6.73 1.66 8.87
CA ARG A 77 -5.40 1.64 9.49
C ARG A 77 -4.42 2.29 8.53
N TYR A 78 -3.75 3.36 8.97
CA TYR A 78 -2.90 4.15 8.11
C TYR A 78 -1.48 4.30 8.65
N GLN A 79 -0.54 4.57 7.75
CA GLN A 79 0.82 5.01 8.02
C GLN A 79 0.96 6.46 7.54
N THR A 80 1.44 7.35 8.40
CA THR A 80 1.86 8.68 7.97
C THR A 80 3.25 8.61 7.35
N VAL A 81 3.42 9.23 6.18
CA VAL A 81 4.66 9.26 5.42
C VAL A 81 5.09 10.71 5.27
N ASP A 82 6.30 11.02 5.68
CA ASP A 82 6.94 12.34 5.57
C ASP A 82 8.37 12.21 5.03
N GLU A 83 9.11 13.31 4.98
CA GLU A 83 10.46 13.37 4.41
C GLU A 83 11.45 12.38 5.03
N SER A 84 11.25 11.99 6.29
CA SER A 84 12.07 10.98 6.96
C SER A 84 11.99 9.59 6.32
N ASN A 85 10.94 9.32 5.54
CA ASN A 85 10.76 8.08 4.80
C ASN A 85 11.52 8.05 3.44
N GLY A 86 12.32 9.06 3.13
CA GLY A 86 13.25 9.07 2.01
C GLY A 86 12.61 8.79 0.65
N VAL A 87 13.04 7.71 -0.02
CA VAL A 87 12.56 7.34 -1.36
C VAL A 87 11.06 7.05 -1.38
N TYR A 88 10.53 6.43 -0.33
CA TYR A 88 9.10 6.12 -0.25
C TYR A 88 8.23 7.38 -0.20
N TYR A 89 8.67 8.41 0.52
CA TYR A 89 8.02 9.71 0.50
C TYR A 89 8.05 10.35 -0.89
N LYS A 90 9.19 10.32 -1.57
CA LYS A 90 9.31 10.84 -2.94
C LYS A 90 8.37 10.14 -3.92
N LEU A 91 8.27 8.81 -3.82
CA LEU A 91 7.32 8.01 -4.61
C LEU A 91 5.88 8.46 -4.36
N LEU A 92 5.47 8.56 -3.10
CA LEU A 92 4.11 8.93 -2.75
C LEU A 92 3.77 10.37 -3.14
N ARG A 93 4.73 11.29 -3.01
CA ARG A 93 4.57 12.68 -3.50
C ARG A 93 4.41 12.76 -5.01
N GLN A 94 5.21 11.98 -5.76
CA GLN A 94 5.09 11.94 -7.21
C GLN A 94 3.74 11.34 -7.63
N PHE A 95 3.34 10.24 -6.99
CA PHE A 95 2.03 9.65 -7.21
C PHE A 95 0.89 10.64 -6.96
N TYR A 96 0.99 11.43 -5.88
CA TYR A 96 0.02 12.49 -5.59
C TYR A 96 -0.03 13.56 -6.68
N ARG A 97 1.13 14.01 -7.17
CA ARG A 97 1.19 15.00 -8.26
C ARG A 97 0.51 14.50 -9.55
N ASP A 98 0.70 13.22 -9.85
CA ASP A 98 0.21 12.63 -11.10
C ASP A 98 -1.28 12.26 -11.05
N THR A 99 -1.79 11.94 -9.85
CA THR A 99 -3.14 11.37 -9.69
C THR A 99 -4.10 12.20 -8.85
N GLY A 100 -3.59 13.17 -8.07
CA GLY A 100 -4.36 13.89 -7.06
C GLY A 100 -4.69 13.04 -5.81
N CYS A 101 -4.23 11.80 -5.73
CA CYS A 101 -4.46 10.91 -4.60
C CYS A 101 -3.23 10.86 -3.67
N PRO A 102 -3.31 11.37 -2.42
CA PRO A 102 -2.17 11.48 -1.54
C PRO A 102 -1.84 10.20 -0.77
N LEU A 103 -2.44 9.07 -1.15
CA LEU A 103 -2.29 7.80 -0.43
C LEU A 103 -2.22 6.59 -1.37
N LEU A 104 -1.60 5.53 -0.87
CA LEU A 104 -1.55 4.21 -1.50
C LEU A 104 -2.07 3.15 -0.53
N LEU A 105 -2.84 2.18 -1.02
CA LEU A 105 -3.03 0.92 -0.30
C LEU A 105 -1.64 0.30 -0.09
N ASN A 106 -1.34 -0.08 1.15
CA ASN A 106 -0.05 -0.65 1.54
C ASN A 106 -0.26 -1.93 2.37
N THR A 107 0.30 -3.02 1.89
CA THR A 107 0.30 -4.30 2.59
C THR A 107 1.66 -4.98 2.48
N SER A 108 1.93 -5.95 3.36
CA SER A 108 3.20 -6.69 3.36
C SER A 108 3.39 -7.51 2.08
N PHE A 109 4.64 -7.56 1.61
CA PHE A 109 5.03 -8.34 0.44
C PHE A 109 5.21 -9.82 0.82
N ASN A 110 4.10 -10.55 0.85
CA ASN A 110 4.04 -12.00 1.14
C ASN A 110 2.73 -12.61 0.66
N ILE A 111 2.72 -13.92 0.51
CA ILE A 111 1.48 -14.70 0.40
C ILE A 111 0.89 -14.90 1.80
N ASN A 112 -0.43 -15.03 1.88
CA ASN A 112 -1.13 -15.30 3.14
C ASN A 112 -0.53 -16.55 3.84
N GLY A 113 -0.33 -16.45 5.15
CA GLY A 113 0.26 -17.52 5.96
C GLY A 113 1.79 -17.68 5.84
N LYS A 114 2.46 -16.92 4.96
CA LYS A 114 3.91 -16.94 4.82
C LYS A 114 4.55 -15.67 5.37
N PRO A 115 5.83 -15.70 5.82
CA PRO A 115 6.56 -14.52 6.25
C PRO A 115 6.75 -13.53 5.08
N ILE A 116 7.08 -12.28 5.43
CA ILE A 116 7.46 -11.26 4.43
C ILE A 116 8.71 -11.74 3.70
N LEU A 117 8.72 -11.60 2.36
CA LEU A 117 9.84 -12.02 1.52
C LEU A 117 11.14 -11.35 2.00
N GLY A 118 12.15 -12.17 2.27
CA GLY A 118 13.38 -11.76 2.92
C GLY A 118 14.60 -11.68 2.01
N ASN A 119 14.54 -12.30 0.82
CA ASN A 119 15.67 -12.32 -0.12
C ASN A 119 15.24 -11.98 -1.55
N THR A 120 16.23 -11.63 -2.38
CA THR A 120 16.04 -11.20 -3.76
C THR A 120 15.55 -12.33 -4.67
N GLN A 121 15.97 -13.57 -4.44
CA GLN A 121 15.62 -14.71 -5.30
C GLN A 121 14.13 -15.03 -5.16
N ASP A 122 13.64 -15.18 -3.93
CA ASP A 122 12.23 -15.43 -3.65
C ASP A 122 11.35 -14.27 -4.14
N THR A 123 11.84 -13.05 -4.01
CA THR A 123 11.14 -11.85 -4.49
C THR A 123 11.00 -11.85 -6.02
N LYS A 124 12.06 -12.16 -6.75
CA LYS A 124 12.02 -12.27 -8.22
C LYS A 124 11.14 -13.43 -8.69
N LEU A 125 11.20 -14.57 -7.99
CA LEU A 125 10.33 -15.71 -8.29
C LEU A 125 8.85 -15.35 -8.08
N PHE A 126 8.54 -14.77 -6.92
CA PHE A 126 7.18 -14.32 -6.64
C PHE A 126 6.67 -13.31 -7.68
N PHE A 127 7.51 -12.36 -8.11
CA PHE A 127 7.16 -11.39 -9.14
C PHE A 127 6.81 -12.07 -10.47
N LYS A 128 7.61 -13.05 -10.90
CA LYS A 128 7.37 -13.81 -12.15
C LYS A 128 6.07 -14.65 -12.12
N GLU A 129 5.71 -15.15 -10.94
CA GLU A 129 4.53 -16.00 -10.73
C GLU A 129 3.26 -15.23 -10.39
N SER A 130 3.35 -13.91 -10.22
CA SER A 130 2.24 -13.05 -9.82
C SER A 130 1.85 -12.04 -10.89
N GLU A 131 0.67 -11.46 -10.75
CA GLU A 131 0.16 -10.41 -11.63
C GLU A 131 0.63 -9.00 -11.21
N ILE A 132 1.80 -8.87 -10.57
CA ILE A 132 2.38 -7.58 -10.20
C ILE A 132 2.98 -6.93 -11.44
N ASP A 133 2.68 -5.65 -11.66
CA ASP A 133 3.14 -4.91 -12.83
C ASP A 133 4.60 -4.50 -12.74
N VAL A 134 5.04 -4.06 -11.56
CA VAL A 134 6.37 -3.49 -11.34
C VAL A 134 6.98 -4.01 -10.05
N LEU A 135 8.23 -4.45 -10.10
CA LEU A 135 9.04 -4.80 -8.96
C LEU A 135 10.24 -3.85 -8.85
N VAL A 136 10.38 -3.21 -7.70
CA VAL A 136 11.54 -2.36 -7.36
C VAL A 136 12.42 -3.09 -6.34
N LEU A 137 13.69 -3.29 -6.68
CA LEU A 137 14.70 -3.92 -5.83
C LEU A 137 15.94 -3.01 -5.76
N GLY A 138 16.08 -2.26 -4.68
CA GLY A 138 17.13 -1.24 -4.60
C GLY A 138 16.97 -0.18 -5.71
N SER A 139 17.93 -0.10 -6.63
CA SER A 139 17.88 0.75 -7.82
C SER A 139 17.24 0.08 -9.04
N ASP A 140 17.03 -1.23 -9.00
CA ASP A 140 16.53 -1.99 -10.14
C ASP A 140 15.01 -1.91 -10.24
N ILE A 141 14.54 -1.59 -11.45
CA ILE A 141 13.10 -1.56 -11.77
C ILE A 141 12.83 -2.65 -12.80
N ASN A 142 11.99 -3.60 -12.45
CA ASN A 142 11.57 -4.70 -13.32
C ASN A 142 10.08 -4.51 -13.66
N ILE A 143 9.77 -4.46 -14.95
CA ILE A 143 8.39 -4.33 -15.45
C ILE A 143 7.94 -5.68 -15.99
N SER A 144 6.72 -6.09 -15.67
CA SER A 144 6.17 -7.34 -16.17
C SER A 144 5.94 -7.26 -17.68
N SER A 145 6.45 -8.26 -18.41
CA SER A 145 6.23 -8.41 -19.86
C SER A 145 4.93 -9.14 -20.20
N GLN A 146 4.09 -9.47 -19.20
CA GLN A 146 2.88 -10.28 -19.38
C GLN A 146 1.61 -9.45 -19.64
N LYS A 147 1.73 -8.23 -20.13
CA LYS A 147 0.61 -7.39 -20.59
C LYS A 147 0.73 -7.03 -22.05
#